data_9f3ef8e70bf886c2e2ca834c1246fbad
#
_entry.id   9f3ef8e70bf886c2e2ca834c1246fbad
#
_cell.length_a   1.000
_cell.length_b   1.000
_cell.length_c   1.000
_cell.angle_alpha   90.00
_cell.angle_beta   90.00
_cell.angle_gamma   90.00
#
_symmetry.space_group_name_H-M   'P 1'
#
loop_
_entity.id
_entity.type
_entity.pdbx_description
1 polymer ?
#
loop_
_entity_poly.entity_id
_entity_poly.type
_entity_poly.pdbx_seq_one_letter_code
_entity_poly.pdbx_strand_id
1 'polypeptide(L)'
;MNLIKNKKIFIFLFVIVFLYFFLSFFVAFSAFSIGDEVYESTPESLGLIYEENDILTSQSSLSTWWIPNNSDITIIMLHGLRSQKADQEILDKIAEFNNLGYSIIAVDFRNHGKSGEGDFTFGVDEVNDVFNTIAYYRDAKDLTRFGIWGFSYGATTALLTGLDFDQQNLGVEIVGIFAESPYMDLLAVFTDQVAYRTPLNTTMANLLKPGTVLLSNLIYNFEFNSVQEKFDSSSGIGIPTILISCGNDEIIPEGQIQDLRDLLGVNSNIEEFNGCRNHGEALESDSDKYRSLFSSLFGS
;
A
#
# COMPACT_ATOMS: atom_id res chain seq x y z
N MET A 1 32.19 -41.11 27.56
CA MET A 1 31.77 -39.77 28.06
C MET A 1 31.71 -38.71 26.97
N ASN A 2 32.61 -38.69 26.00
CA ASN A 2 32.61 -37.67 24.90
C ASN A 2 31.44 -37.81 23.90
N LEU A 3 31.01 -39.04 23.54
CA LEU A 3 29.93 -39.25 22.57
C LEU A 3 28.56 -38.72 23.05
N ILE A 4 28.23 -38.90 24.35
CA ILE A 4 26.98 -38.40 24.94
C ILE A 4 26.99 -36.88 25.04
N LYS A 5 28.14 -36.26 25.35
CA LYS A 5 28.30 -34.84 25.41
C LYS A 5 28.14 -34.21 24.02
N ASN A 6 28.73 -34.80 22.99
CA ASN A 6 28.59 -34.39 21.61
C ASN A 6 27.15 -34.49 21.09
N LYS A 7 26.42 -35.56 21.47
CA LYS A 7 25.01 -35.72 21.12
C LYS A 7 24.12 -34.67 21.76
N LYS A 8 24.36 -34.28 23.01
CA LYS A 8 23.62 -33.20 23.67
C LYS A 8 23.90 -31.86 23.04
N ILE A 9 25.15 -31.55 22.67
CA ILE A 9 25.52 -30.33 21.96
C ILE A 9 24.87 -30.26 20.58
N PHE A 10 24.89 -31.39 19.85
CA PHE A 10 24.23 -31.48 18.55
C PHE A 10 22.71 -31.23 18.63
N ILE A 11 22.03 -31.86 19.60
CA ILE A 11 20.61 -31.62 19.83
C ILE A 11 20.34 -30.16 20.19
N PHE A 12 21.15 -29.57 21.05
CA PHE A 12 21.01 -28.17 21.43
C PHE A 12 21.14 -27.22 20.24
N LEU A 13 22.17 -27.42 19.40
CA LEU A 13 22.36 -26.64 18.18
C LEU A 13 21.21 -26.84 17.19
N PHE A 14 20.75 -28.07 17.03
CA PHE A 14 19.60 -28.37 16.17
C PHE A 14 18.33 -27.65 16.63
N VAL A 15 18.07 -27.62 17.94
CA VAL A 15 16.91 -26.91 18.51
C VAL A 15 17.02 -25.39 18.25
N ILE A 16 18.21 -24.80 18.41
CA ILE A 16 18.42 -23.37 18.13
C ILE A 16 18.14 -23.06 16.65
N VAL A 17 18.71 -23.83 15.75
CA VAL A 17 18.52 -23.64 14.29
C VAL A 17 17.05 -23.84 13.92
N PHE A 18 16.40 -24.87 14.48
CA PHE A 18 14.97 -25.10 14.27
C PHE A 18 14.13 -23.92 14.75
N LEU A 19 14.37 -23.42 15.96
CA LEU A 19 13.64 -22.27 16.51
C LEU A 19 13.88 -21.00 15.68
N TYR A 20 15.10 -20.78 15.20
CA TYR A 20 15.41 -19.66 14.33
C TYR A 20 14.56 -19.68 13.04
N PHE A 21 14.56 -20.81 12.32
CA PHE A 21 13.78 -20.93 11.09
C PHE A 21 12.28 -20.97 11.36
N PHE A 22 11.84 -21.52 12.48
CA PHE A 22 10.43 -21.49 12.88
C PHE A 22 9.93 -20.07 13.12
N LEU A 23 10.69 -19.26 13.86
CA LEU A 23 10.36 -17.84 14.09
C LEU A 23 10.43 -17.03 12.79
N SER A 24 11.45 -17.24 11.98
CA SER A 24 11.57 -16.59 10.68
C SER A 24 10.41 -16.94 9.74
N PHE A 25 9.98 -18.21 9.75
CA PHE A 25 8.79 -18.68 9.01
C PHE A 25 7.53 -17.98 9.51
N PHE A 26 7.36 -17.88 10.82
CA PHE A 26 6.18 -17.23 11.40
C PHE A 26 6.11 -15.73 10.99
N VAL A 27 7.25 -15.04 10.98
CA VAL A 27 7.32 -13.65 10.51
C VAL A 27 6.98 -13.55 9.02
N ALA A 28 7.58 -14.39 8.17
CA ALA A 28 7.28 -14.44 6.75
C ALA A 28 5.80 -14.76 6.50
N PHE A 29 5.29 -15.82 7.12
CA PHE A 29 3.88 -16.20 7.00
C PHE A 29 2.93 -15.07 7.43
N SER A 30 3.23 -14.42 8.56
CA SER A 30 2.43 -13.29 9.02
C SER A 30 2.43 -12.12 8.03
N ALA A 31 3.53 -11.87 7.32
CA ALA A 31 3.61 -10.81 6.32
C ALA A 31 2.63 -11.03 5.15
N PHE A 32 2.55 -12.27 4.67
CA PHE A 32 1.73 -12.65 3.51
C PHE A 32 0.31 -13.11 3.87
N SER A 33 -0.02 -13.23 5.15
CA SER A 33 -1.35 -13.62 5.60
C SER A 33 -2.27 -12.40 5.57
N ILE A 34 -3.10 -12.32 4.54
CA ILE A 34 -4.16 -11.33 4.39
C ILE A 34 -5.44 -12.03 4.83
N GLY A 35 -6.19 -11.42 5.77
CA GLY A 35 -7.42 -12.02 6.28
C GLY A 35 -8.57 -11.89 5.29
N ASP A 36 -9.50 -12.84 5.33
CA ASP A 36 -10.81 -12.68 4.69
C ASP A 36 -11.62 -11.68 5.52
N GLU A 37 -11.92 -10.52 4.95
CA GLU A 37 -12.74 -9.51 5.59
C GLU A 37 -14.11 -9.43 4.93
N VAL A 38 -15.14 -9.30 5.76
CA VAL A 38 -16.52 -9.16 5.31
C VAL A 38 -16.86 -7.66 5.26
N TYR A 39 -17.48 -7.21 4.18
CA TYR A 39 -17.99 -5.84 4.11
C TYR A 39 -19.07 -5.61 5.16
N GLU A 40 -18.82 -4.70 6.09
CA GLU A 40 -19.83 -4.25 7.06
C GLU A 40 -20.69 -3.11 6.50
N SER A 41 -20.14 -2.32 5.56
CA SER A 41 -20.78 -1.16 4.97
C SER A 41 -20.45 -1.01 3.48
N THR A 42 -21.24 -0.18 2.80
CA THR A 42 -21.03 0.17 1.39
C THR A 42 -21.27 1.68 1.21
N PRO A 43 -20.94 2.28 0.07
CA PRO A 43 -21.21 3.70 -0.20
C PRO A 43 -22.70 4.09 -0.03
N GLU A 44 -23.63 3.14 -0.18
CA GLU A 44 -25.05 3.36 0.05
C GLU A 44 -25.34 3.78 1.52
N SER A 45 -24.58 3.26 2.48
CA SER A 45 -24.70 3.64 3.90
C SER A 45 -24.41 5.14 4.17
N LEU A 46 -23.67 5.77 3.23
CA LEU A 46 -23.34 7.20 3.22
C LEU A 46 -24.26 8.00 2.31
N GLY A 47 -25.30 7.37 1.74
CA GLY A 47 -26.23 7.99 0.80
C GLY A 47 -25.65 8.21 -0.59
N LEU A 48 -24.54 7.56 -0.93
CA LEU A 48 -23.89 7.65 -2.23
C LEU A 48 -24.44 6.60 -3.19
N ILE A 49 -24.66 7.00 -4.43
CA ILE A 49 -25.00 6.07 -5.52
C ILE A 49 -23.71 5.48 -6.07
N TYR A 50 -23.65 4.18 -6.23
CA TYR A 50 -22.48 3.49 -6.76
C TYR A 50 -22.85 2.30 -7.64
N GLU A 51 -21.89 1.89 -8.46
CA GLU A 51 -21.94 0.64 -9.23
C GLU A 51 -20.79 -0.26 -8.74
N GLU A 52 -21.07 -1.55 -8.52
CA GLU A 52 -20.04 -2.55 -8.25
C GLU A 52 -19.65 -3.22 -9.57
N ASN A 53 -18.35 -3.31 -9.85
CA ASN A 53 -17.82 -3.90 -11.07
C ASN A 53 -16.68 -4.85 -10.73
N ASP A 54 -16.64 -6.00 -11.43
CA ASP A 54 -15.53 -6.95 -11.39
C ASP A 54 -14.69 -6.81 -12.66
N ILE A 55 -13.40 -6.52 -12.49
CA ILE A 55 -12.45 -6.37 -13.59
C ILE A 55 -11.60 -7.65 -13.67
N LEU A 56 -11.78 -8.41 -14.73
CA LEU A 56 -10.96 -9.60 -14.97
C LEU A 56 -9.58 -9.18 -15.50
N THR A 57 -8.53 -9.55 -14.81
CA THR A 57 -7.15 -9.39 -15.22
C THR A 57 -6.52 -10.73 -15.58
N SER A 58 -5.30 -10.73 -16.07
CA SER A 58 -4.56 -11.98 -16.34
C SER A 58 -4.14 -12.72 -15.07
N GLN A 59 -4.16 -12.05 -13.91
CA GLN A 59 -3.65 -12.59 -12.64
C GLN A 59 -4.73 -12.76 -11.57
N SER A 60 -5.83 -12.00 -11.65
CA SER A 60 -6.90 -12.00 -10.65
C SER A 60 -8.18 -11.40 -11.19
N SER A 61 -9.24 -11.33 -10.38
CA SER A 61 -10.38 -10.44 -10.57
C SER A 61 -10.34 -9.33 -9.54
N LEU A 62 -10.55 -8.08 -9.95
CA LEU A 62 -10.55 -6.92 -9.06
C LEU A 62 -11.97 -6.46 -8.84
N SER A 63 -12.40 -6.38 -7.59
CA SER A 63 -13.70 -5.80 -7.21
C SER A 63 -13.54 -4.29 -7.04
N THR A 64 -14.38 -3.53 -7.72
CA THR A 64 -14.32 -2.06 -7.70
C THR A 64 -15.69 -1.45 -7.46
N TRP A 65 -15.70 -0.25 -6.86
CA TRP A 65 -16.87 0.61 -6.80
C TRP A 65 -16.67 1.84 -7.66
N TRP A 66 -17.63 2.13 -8.51
CA TRP A 66 -17.72 3.38 -9.24
C TRP A 66 -18.77 4.30 -8.61
N ILE A 67 -18.33 5.43 -8.09
CA ILE A 67 -19.17 6.44 -7.46
C ILE A 67 -19.08 7.72 -8.32
N PRO A 68 -20.09 8.01 -9.19
CA PRO A 68 -20.06 9.15 -10.09
C PRO A 68 -20.24 10.49 -9.39
N ASN A 69 -19.64 11.52 -9.94
CA ASN A 69 -19.89 12.93 -9.60
C ASN A 69 -19.60 13.81 -10.84
N ASN A 70 -19.57 15.15 -10.67
CA ASN A 70 -19.54 16.11 -11.76
C ASN A 70 -18.13 16.53 -12.24
N SER A 71 -17.07 16.23 -11.49
CA SER A 71 -15.70 16.52 -11.91
C SER A 71 -15.31 15.71 -13.15
N ASP A 72 -14.51 16.28 -14.03
CA ASP A 72 -13.84 15.59 -15.12
C ASP A 72 -12.63 14.75 -14.66
N ILE A 73 -12.26 14.88 -13.39
CA ILE A 73 -11.22 14.07 -12.75
C ILE A 73 -11.88 12.99 -11.90
N THR A 74 -11.41 11.76 -12.11
CA THR A 74 -11.81 10.59 -11.33
C THR A 74 -10.68 10.16 -10.41
N ILE A 75 -10.96 10.03 -9.12
CA ILE A 75 -9.96 9.59 -8.14
C ILE A 75 -10.01 8.07 -8.00
N ILE A 76 -8.88 7.42 -8.26
CA ILE A 76 -8.68 6.01 -7.95
C ILE A 76 -8.19 5.93 -6.50
N MET A 77 -8.91 5.17 -5.66
CA MET A 77 -8.60 5.02 -4.25
C MET A 77 -8.03 3.63 -3.97
N LEU A 78 -6.84 3.61 -3.37
CA LEU A 78 -6.03 2.43 -3.11
C LEU A 78 -5.83 2.28 -1.60
N HIS A 79 -6.43 1.26 -1.01
CA HIS A 79 -6.40 1.01 0.44
C HIS A 79 -5.06 0.47 0.95
N GLY A 80 -4.87 0.44 2.26
CA GLY A 80 -3.69 -0.11 2.93
C GLY A 80 -3.64 -1.64 2.97
N LEU A 81 -2.50 -2.18 3.43
CA LEU A 81 -2.36 -3.63 3.65
C LEU A 81 -3.34 -4.12 4.72
N ARG A 82 -4.02 -5.23 4.44
CA ARG A 82 -5.07 -5.83 5.29
C ARG A 82 -6.26 -4.92 5.55
N SER A 83 -6.50 -4.01 4.64
CA SER A 83 -7.66 -3.16 4.56
C SER A 83 -8.44 -3.51 3.29
N GLN A 84 -9.58 -2.89 3.09
CA GLN A 84 -10.43 -3.05 1.92
C GLN A 84 -11.20 -1.75 1.63
N LYS A 85 -11.76 -1.62 0.43
CA LYS A 85 -12.55 -0.43 0.06
C LYS A 85 -13.77 -0.18 0.94
N ALA A 86 -14.22 -1.21 1.68
CA ALA A 86 -15.38 -1.16 2.57
C ALA A 86 -15.03 -0.78 4.03
N ASP A 87 -13.76 -0.58 4.36
CA ASP A 87 -13.39 -0.13 5.70
C ASP A 87 -13.89 1.28 5.96
N GLN A 88 -14.31 1.56 7.21
CA GLN A 88 -14.91 2.83 7.56
C GLN A 88 -14.02 4.02 7.23
N GLU A 89 -12.72 3.91 7.48
CA GLU A 89 -11.74 4.96 7.15
C GLU A 89 -11.66 5.27 5.65
N ILE A 90 -11.80 4.23 4.80
CA ILE A 90 -11.83 4.40 3.34
C ILE A 90 -13.17 4.98 2.90
N LEU A 91 -14.27 4.51 3.49
CA LEU A 91 -15.61 5.05 3.23
C LEU A 91 -15.73 6.53 3.61
N ASP A 92 -15.14 6.95 4.73
CA ASP A 92 -15.12 8.35 5.16
C ASP A 92 -14.34 9.22 4.15
N LYS A 93 -13.21 8.74 3.64
CA LYS A 93 -12.44 9.41 2.58
C LYS A 93 -13.18 9.42 1.23
N ILE A 94 -13.89 8.33 0.89
CA ILE A 94 -14.77 8.29 -0.29
C ILE A 94 -15.84 9.39 -0.20
N ALA A 95 -16.53 9.48 0.94
CA ALA A 95 -17.55 10.51 1.15
C ALA A 95 -16.94 11.92 1.07
N GLU A 96 -15.79 12.11 1.67
CA GLU A 96 -15.08 13.39 1.68
C GLU A 96 -14.73 13.84 0.25
N PHE A 97 -14.09 12.98 -0.54
CA PHE A 97 -13.68 13.34 -1.90
C PHE A 97 -14.86 13.47 -2.86
N ASN A 98 -15.92 12.66 -2.65
CA ASN A 98 -17.14 12.80 -3.43
C ASN A 98 -17.86 14.12 -3.08
N ASN A 99 -17.87 14.56 -1.81
CA ASN A 99 -18.39 15.87 -1.41
C ASN A 99 -17.59 17.03 -2.00
N LEU A 100 -16.30 16.86 -2.28
CA LEU A 100 -15.49 17.83 -3.01
C LEU A 100 -15.79 17.85 -4.52
N GLY A 101 -16.67 16.99 -5.01
CA GLY A 101 -17.15 16.95 -6.39
C GLY A 101 -16.47 15.90 -7.28
N TYR A 102 -15.53 15.11 -6.78
CA TYR A 102 -14.82 14.12 -7.58
C TYR A 102 -15.62 12.83 -7.74
N SER A 103 -15.54 12.23 -8.93
CA SER A 103 -15.92 10.83 -9.16
C SER A 103 -14.87 9.92 -8.52
N ILE A 104 -15.30 8.78 -7.97
CA ILE A 104 -14.41 7.86 -7.24
C ILE A 104 -14.45 6.47 -7.88
N ILE A 105 -13.29 5.84 -8.01
CA ILE A 105 -13.11 4.41 -8.22
C ILE A 105 -12.40 3.86 -6.99
N ALA A 106 -13.10 3.14 -6.12
CA ALA A 106 -12.49 2.45 -5.00
C ALA A 106 -12.20 1.00 -5.39
N VAL A 107 -10.96 0.55 -5.19
CA VAL A 107 -10.48 -0.76 -5.63
C VAL A 107 -10.16 -1.62 -4.42
N ASP A 108 -10.60 -2.87 -4.40
CA ASP A 108 -9.93 -3.89 -3.59
C ASP A 108 -8.76 -4.45 -4.39
N PHE A 109 -7.57 -4.41 -3.81
CA PHE A 109 -6.43 -5.11 -4.39
C PHE A 109 -6.65 -6.63 -4.37
N ARG A 110 -5.93 -7.37 -5.24
CA ARG A 110 -5.91 -8.84 -5.18
C ARG A 110 -5.63 -9.32 -3.75
N ASN A 111 -6.20 -10.45 -3.36
CA ASN A 111 -6.16 -11.03 -2.03
C ASN A 111 -6.84 -10.21 -0.91
N HIS A 112 -7.52 -9.10 -1.23
CA HIS A 112 -8.22 -8.26 -0.27
C HIS A 112 -9.70 -8.11 -0.64
N GLY A 113 -10.53 -7.89 0.37
CA GLY A 113 -11.96 -7.62 0.21
C GLY A 113 -12.68 -8.66 -0.65
N LYS A 114 -13.34 -8.20 -1.72
CA LYS A 114 -14.03 -9.07 -2.69
C LYS A 114 -13.21 -9.39 -3.95
N SER A 115 -11.99 -8.91 -4.05
CA SER A 115 -11.10 -9.27 -5.16
C SER A 115 -10.63 -10.72 -5.05
N GLY A 116 -10.30 -11.30 -6.21
CA GLY A 116 -9.78 -12.66 -6.28
C GLY A 116 -8.35 -12.79 -5.76
N GLU A 117 -7.94 -14.04 -5.58
CA GLU A 117 -6.55 -14.39 -5.21
C GLU A 117 -5.59 -14.14 -6.38
N GLY A 118 -4.32 -13.88 -6.06
CA GLY A 118 -3.24 -13.70 -7.01
C GLY A 118 -1.89 -13.57 -6.32
N ASP A 119 -0.82 -13.50 -7.08
CA ASP A 119 0.52 -13.26 -6.54
C ASP A 119 0.54 -11.90 -5.81
N PHE A 120 1.15 -11.85 -4.64
CA PHE A 120 1.17 -10.68 -3.79
C PHE A 120 2.61 -10.15 -3.63
N THR A 121 2.85 -8.92 -4.07
CA THR A 121 4.19 -8.36 -4.22
C THR A 121 4.38 -6.98 -3.55
N PHE A 122 3.51 -6.62 -2.62
CA PHE A 122 3.58 -5.38 -1.83
C PHE A 122 3.69 -4.10 -2.69
N GLY A 123 2.98 -4.07 -3.82
CA GLY A 123 2.86 -2.93 -4.71
C GLY A 123 3.59 -3.07 -6.04
N VAL A 124 4.55 -3.99 -6.17
CA VAL A 124 5.38 -4.10 -7.39
C VAL A 124 4.57 -4.58 -8.59
N ASP A 125 3.86 -5.69 -8.49
CA ASP A 125 3.02 -6.22 -9.56
C ASP A 125 1.59 -5.68 -9.50
N GLU A 126 1.15 -5.21 -8.33
CA GLU A 126 -0.17 -4.60 -8.15
C GLU A 126 -0.31 -3.26 -8.90
N VAL A 127 0.78 -2.67 -9.36
CA VAL A 127 0.77 -1.59 -10.38
C VAL A 127 -0.08 -1.98 -11.59
N ASN A 128 -0.02 -3.25 -12.01
CA ASN A 128 -0.83 -3.74 -13.12
C ASN A 128 -2.33 -3.77 -12.80
N ASP A 129 -2.71 -3.93 -11.53
CA ASP A 129 -4.12 -3.84 -11.11
C ASP A 129 -4.65 -2.42 -11.29
N VAL A 130 -3.82 -1.41 -10.97
CA VAL A 130 -4.17 0.00 -11.20
C VAL A 130 -4.28 0.30 -12.69
N PHE A 131 -3.34 -0.16 -13.52
CA PHE A 131 -3.41 0.03 -14.97
C PHE A 131 -4.62 -0.68 -15.61
N ASN A 132 -4.93 -1.89 -15.17
CA ASN A 132 -6.13 -2.60 -15.63
C ASN A 132 -7.42 -1.86 -15.22
N THR A 133 -7.46 -1.28 -14.03
CA THR A 133 -8.56 -0.46 -13.54
C THR A 133 -8.72 0.80 -14.42
N ILE A 134 -7.64 1.53 -14.67
CA ILE A 134 -7.64 2.70 -15.56
C ILE A 134 -8.16 2.32 -16.96
N ALA A 135 -7.62 1.27 -17.55
CA ALA A 135 -8.00 0.82 -18.89
C ALA A 135 -9.49 0.45 -18.96
N TYR A 136 -9.98 -0.29 -17.95
CA TYR A 136 -11.38 -0.68 -17.87
C TYR A 136 -12.33 0.54 -17.83
N TYR A 137 -12.06 1.49 -16.93
CA TYR A 137 -12.95 2.64 -16.77
C TYR A 137 -12.79 3.67 -17.89
N ARG A 138 -11.61 3.79 -18.51
CA ARG A 138 -11.45 4.52 -19.76
C ARG A 138 -12.41 3.98 -20.82
N ASP A 139 -12.46 2.66 -21.02
CA ASP A 139 -13.23 2.05 -22.09
C ASP A 139 -14.73 1.95 -21.74
N ALA A 140 -15.06 1.70 -20.46
CA ALA A 140 -16.45 1.52 -20.03
C ALA A 140 -17.21 2.83 -19.77
N LYS A 141 -16.49 3.91 -19.40
CA LYS A 141 -17.09 5.19 -18.97
C LYS A 141 -16.51 6.42 -19.70
N ASP A 142 -15.65 6.22 -20.71
CA ASP A 142 -14.96 7.29 -21.46
C ASP A 142 -14.13 8.24 -20.55
N LEU A 143 -13.58 7.72 -19.44
CA LEU A 143 -12.79 8.51 -18.50
C LEU A 143 -11.36 8.70 -19.04
N THR A 144 -10.86 9.93 -19.00
CA THR A 144 -9.53 10.26 -19.55
C THR A 144 -8.60 10.98 -18.58
N ARG A 145 -9.10 11.43 -17.42
CA ARG A 145 -8.32 12.15 -16.42
C ARG A 145 -8.49 11.51 -15.05
N PHE A 146 -7.39 11.05 -14.49
CA PHE A 146 -7.36 10.32 -13.23
C PHE A 146 -6.46 11.03 -12.22
N GLY A 147 -6.92 11.09 -10.96
CA GLY A 147 -6.07 11.27 -9.81
C GLY A 147 -5.88 9.93 -9.11
N ILE A 148 -4.78 9.74 -8.41
CA ILE A 148 -4.57 8.55 -7.59
C ILE A 148 -4.41 8.99 -6.14
N TRP A 149 -5.26 8.49 -5.27
CA TRP A 149 -5.10 8.55 -3.82
C TRP A 149 -4.73 7.16 -3.32
N GLY A 150 -3.72 7.08 -2.48
CA GLY A 150 -3.33 5.82 -1.86
C GLY A 150 -2.93 6.00 -0.41
N PHE A 151 -3.18 4.96 0.39
CA PHE A 151 -2.82 4.89 1.79
C PHE A 151 -1.86 3.73 2.05
N SER A 152 -0.72 4.00 2.74
CA SER A 152 0.23 2.98 3.18
C SER A 152 0.69 2.11 1.99
N TYR A 153 0.35 0.82 1.96
CA TYR A 153 0.56 -0.09 0.82
C TYR A 153 -0.02 0.47 -0.49
N GLY A 154 -1.24 1.01 -0.46
CA GLY A 154 -1.85 1.67 -1.61
C GLY A 154 -1.12 2.95 -2.04
N ALA A 155 -0.53 3.69 -1.09
CA ALA A 155 0.29 4.87 -1.39
C ALA A 155 1.59 4.48 -2.11
N THR A 156 2.26 3.44 -1.65
CA THR A 156 3.44 2.90 -2.33
C THR A 156 3.10 2.40 -3.73
N THR A 157 2.00 1.66 -3.89
CA THR A 157 1.50 1.21 -5.20
C THR A 157 1.16 2.39 -6.13
N ALA A 158 0.56 3.47 -5.60
CA ALA A 158 0.27 4.69 -6.36
C ALA A 158 1.55 5.35 -6.91
N LEU A 159 2.59 5.46 -6.07
CA LEU A 159 3.89 6.00 -6.47
C LEU A 159 4.56 5.13 -7.54
N LEU A 160 4.60 3.81 -7.35
CA LEU A 160 5.14 2.88 -8.33
C LEU A 160 4.36 2.92 -9.65
N THR A 161 3.01 3.08 -9.59
CA THR A 161 2.18 3.31 -10.79
C THR A 161 2.62 4.56 -11.54
N GLY A 162 2.89 5.66 -10.83
CA GLY A 162 3.36 6.90 -11.43
C GLY A 162 4.73 6.78 -12.10
N LEU A 163 5.65 5.97 -11.54
CA LEU A 163 6.96 5.70 -12.13
C LEU A 163 6.86 4.92 -13.45
N ASP A 164 5.93 3.97 -13.54
CA ASP A 164 5.78 3.09 -14.71
C ASP A 164 4.75 3.62 -15.73
N PHE A 165 4.06 4.74 -15.45
CA PHE A 165 2.90 5.22 -16.22
C PHE A 165 3.23 5.57 -17.67
N ASP A 166 4.31 6.30 -17.90
CA ASP A 166 4.69 6.77 -19.25
C ASP A 166 4.94 5.61 -20.24
N GLN A 167 5.24 4.43 -19.73
CA GLN A 167 5.50 3.23 -20.53
C GLN A 167 4.22 2.54 -20.99
N GLN A 168 3.04 2.85 -20.40
CA GLN A 168 1.80 2.11 -20.62
C GLN A 168 1.01 2.57 -21.84
N ASN A 169 1.19 3.80 -22.31
CA ASN A 169 0.46 4.37 -23.47
C ASN A 169 -1.07 4.21 -23.38
N LEU A 170 -1.65 4.41 -22.19
CA LEU A 170 -3.09 4.20 -21.95
C LEU A 170 -3.99 5.25 -22.62
N GLY A 171 -3.43 6.35 -23.13
CA GLY A 171 -4.20 7.43 -23.76
C GLY A 171 -5.04 8.23 -22.76
N VAL A 172 -4.61 8.29 -21.50
CA VAL A 172 -5.23 9.04 -20.40
C VAL A 172 -4.17 9.90 -19.72
N GLU A 173 -4.63 10.84 -18.88
CA GLU A 173 -3.77 11.68 -18.03
C GLU A 173 -3.90 11.24 -16.57
N ILE A 174 -2.78 11.07 -15.85
CA ILE A 174 -2.77 11.06 -14.39
C ILE A 174 -2.39 12.48 -13.96
N VAL A 175 -3.36 13.20 -13.40
CA VAL A 175 -3.22 14.62 -13.05
C VAL A 175 -2.43 14.83 -11.76
N GLY A 176 -2.39 13.83 -10.88
CA GLY A 176 -1.65 13.90 -9.63
C GLY A 176 -1.71 12.60 -8.83
N ILE A 177 -0.82 12.49 -7.85
CA ILE A 177 -0.78 11.40 -6.88
C ILE A 177 -0.77 11.98 -5.47
N PHE A 178 -1.71 11.55 -4.63
CA PHE A 178 -1.80 11.90 -3.23
C PHE A 178 -1.52 10.64 -2.39
N ALA A 179 -0.30 10.53 -1.88
CA ALA A 179 0.22 9.34 -1.24
C ALA A 179 0.34 9.56 0.28
N GLU A 180 -0.54 8.91 1.05
CA GLU A 180 -0.57 9.01 2.52
C GLU A 180 0.22 7.86 3.14
N SER A 181 1.28 8.20 3.90
CA SER A 181 2.16 7.27 4.62
C SER A 181 2.76 6.15 3.75
N PRO A 182 3.34 6.46 2.56
CA PRO A 182 4.00 5.45 1.74
C PRO A 182 5.27 4.91 2.41
N TYR A 183 5.69 3.71 2.02
CA TYR A 183 6.98 3.14 2.38
C TYR A 183 7.86 2.89 1.15
N MET A 184 9.17 2.80 1.38
CA MET A 184 10.17 2.41 0.39
C MET A 184 10.92 1.15 0.82
N ASP A 185 11.46 1.12 2.05
CA ASP A 185 12.12 -0.04 2.64
C ASP A 185 11.11 -0.90 3.41
N LEU A 186 10.50 -1.85 2.69
CA LEU A 186 9.53 -2.80 3.24
C LEU A 186 10.13 -3.67 4.35
N LEU A 187 11.42 -4.05 4.22
CA LEU A 187 12.09 -4.89 5.21
C LEU A 187 12.31 -4.14 6.54
N ALA A 188 12.57 -2.83 6.49
CA ALA A 188 12.61 -1.99 7.67
C ALA A 188 11.22 -1.91 8.34
N VAL A 189 10.16 -1.65 7.57
CA VAL A 189 8.78 -1.63 8.08
C VAL A 189 8.46 -2.93 8.82
N PHE A 190 8.69 -4.10 8.20
CA PHE A 190 8.42 -5.38 8.86
C PHE A 190 9.27 -5.62 10.11
N THR A 191 10.53 -5.20 10.10
CA THR A 191 11.41 -5.37 11.26
C THR A 191 10.95 -4.56 12.44
N ASP A 192 10.58 -3.30 12.22
CA ASP A 192 10.11 -2.40 13.25
C ASP A 192 8.75 -2.87 13.80
N GLN A 193 7.86 -3.36 12.93
CA GLN A 193 6.59 -3.94 13.36
C GLN A 193 6.75 -5.22 14.17
N VAL A 194 7.72 -6.09 13.84
CA VAL A 194 8.04 -7.26 14.65
C VAL A 194 8.56 -6.84 16.04
N ALA A 195 9.45 -5.85 16.09
CA ALA A 195 9.98 -5.34 17.35
C ALA A 195 8.91 -4.63 18.20
N TYR A 196 7.97 -3.93 17.58
CA TYR A 196 6.91 -3.19 18.26
C TYR A 196 5.79 -4.10 18.79
N ARG A 197 5.34 -5.06 17.96
CA ARG A 197 4.16 -5.91 18.26
C ARG A 197 4.45 -7.21 19.00
N THR A 198 5.73 -7.56 19.19
CA THR A 198 6.12 -8.81 19.84
C THR A 198 7.06 -8.56 21.01
N PRO A 199 7.27 -9.52 21.92
CA PRO A 199 8.28 -9.43 22.97
C PRO A 199 9.74 -9.39 22.45
N LEU A 200 9.93 -9.52 21.14
CA LEU A 200 11.24 -9.42 20.51
C LEU A 200 11.64 -7.94 20.43
N ASN A 201 12.85 -7.63 20.88
CA ASN A 201 13.39 -6.29 20.69
C ASN A 201 13.99 -6.13 19.27
N THR A 202 14.35 -4.90 18.88
CA THR A 202 14.89 -4.59 17.56
C THR A 202 16.12 -5.46 17.20
N THR A 203 16.98 -5.81 18.17
CA THR A 203 18.13 -6.69 17.93
C THR A 203 17.70 -8.09 17.51
N MET A 204 16.70 -8.66 18.20
CA MET A 204 16.16 -9.98 17.88
C MET A 204 15.41 -9.97 16.54
N ALA A 205 14.63 -8.92 16.27
CA ALA A 205 13.95 -8.72 14.98
C ALA A 205 14.97 -8.67 13.83
N ASN A 206 16.05 -7.90 13.99
CA ASN A 206 17.15 -7.84 13.01
C ASN A 206 17.86 -9.20 12.82
N LEU A 207 18.00 -10.01 13.88
CA LEU A 207 18.57 -11.34 13.77
C LEU A 207 17.71 -12.28 12.91
N LEU A 208 16.39 -12.10 12.90
CA LEU A 208 15.46 -12.92 12.10
C LEU A 208 15.40 -12.50 10.63
N LYS A 209 15.82 -11.28 10.25
CA LYS A 209 15.77 -10.77 8.86
C LYS A 209 16.29 -11.78 7.82
N PRO A 210 17.52 -12.33 7.92
CA PRO A 210 18.03 -13.23 6.89
C PRO A 210 17.17 -14.48 6.69
N GLY A 211 16.67 -15.05 7.79
CA GLY A 211 15.79 -16.22 7.73
C GLY A 211 14.42 -15.88 7.13
N THR A 212 13.86 -14.73 7.49
CA THR A 212 12.58 -14.23 6.95
C THR A 212 12.69 -13.98 5.44
N VAL A 213 13.71 -13.27 4.99
CA VAL A 213 13.95 -13.02 3.56
C VAL A 213 14.12 -14.32 2.78
N LEU A 214 14.96 -15.25 3.31
CA LEU A 214 15.15 -16.56 2.68
C LEU A 214 13.85 -17.34 2.52
N LEU A 215 13.03 -17.39 3.57
CA LEU A 215 11.78 -18.15 3.58
C LEU A 215 10.70 -17.47 2.73
N SER A 216 10.63 -16.15 2.72
CA SER A 216 9.72 -15.41 1.83
C SER A 216 10.05 -15.65 0.35
N ASN A 217 11.32 -15.64 -0.01
CA ASN A 217 11.73 -15.97 -1.37
C ASN A 217 11.38 -17.43 -1.74
N LEU A 218 11.70 -18.39 -0.84
CA LEU A 218 11.46 -19.82 -1.11
C LEU A 218 9.97 -20.21 -1.18
N ILE A 219 9.12 -19.56 -0.37
CA ILE A 219 7.71 -19.98 -0.20
C ILE A 219 6.79 -19.13 -1.08
N TYR A 220 7.04 -17.82 -1.16
CA TYR A 220 6.18 -16.84 -1.83
C TYR A 220 6.81 -16.25 -3.10
N ASN A 221 8.02 -16.70 -3.47
CA ASN A 221 8.80 -16.16 -4.60
C ASN A 221 8.91 -14.63 -4.57
N PHE A 222 9.11 -14.06 -3.36
CA PHE A 222 9.13 -12.63 -3.13
C PHE A 222 10.45 -12.16 -2.53
N GLU A 223 10.99 -11.08 -3.07
CA GLU A 223 12.18 -10.39 -2.59
C GLU A 223 11.80 -9.06 -1.91
N PHE A 224 12.07 -8.94 -0.60
CA PHE A 224 11.72 -7.74 0.16
C PHE A 224 12.33 -6.44 -0.36
N ASN A 225 13.45 -6.51 -1.05
CA ASN A 225 14.11 -5.34 -1.63
C ASN A 225 13.48 -4.88 -2.95
N SER A 226 12.57 -5.66 -3.54
CA SER A 226 12.01 -5.36 -4.87
C SER A 226 11.32 -4.00 -4.94
N VAL A 227 10.63 -3.59 -3.87
CA VAL A 227 10.00 -2.26 -3.77
C VAL A 227 11.06 -1.16 -3.82
N GLN A 228 12.09 -1.25 -2.97
CA GLN A 228 13.18 -0.28 -2.92
C GLN A 228 13.95 -0.23 -4.24
N GLU A 229 14.26 -1.37 -4.83
CA GLU A 229 14.97 -1.46 -6.13
C GLU A 229 14.20 -0.77 -7.26
N LYS A 230 12.87 -0.85 -7.26
CA LYS A 230 12.01 -0.11 -8.19
C LYS A 230 12.20 1.40 -8.03
N PHE A 231 12.16 1.93 -6.81
CA PHE A 231 12.41 3.34 -6.56
C PHE A 231 13.84 3.75 -6.93
N ASP A 232 14.85 2.99 -6.51
CA ASP A 232 16.28 3.29 -6.75
C ASP A 232 16.63 3.27 -8.25
N SER A 233 15.95 2.44 -9.04
CA SER A 233 16.14 2.36 -10.50
C SER A 233 15.39 3.43 -11.29
N SER A 234 14.53 4.22 -10.63
CA SER A 234 13.72 5.24 -11.28
C SER A 234 14.50 6.50 -11.62
N SER A 235 14.01 7.27 -12.60
CA SER A 235 14.50 8.61 -12.93
C SER A 235 13.66 9.73 -12.28
N GLY A 236 12.85 9.38 -11.29
CA GLY A 236 11.87 10.27 -10.67
C GLY A 236 10.49 10.16 -11.31
N ILE A 237 9.53 10.88 -10.75
CA ILE A 237 8.14 10.90 -11.20
C ILE A 237 7.82 12.21 -11.91
N GLY A 238 7.24 12.11 -13.13
CA GLY A 238 6.82 13.27 -13.91
C GLY A 238 5.49 13.88 -13.45
N ILE A 239 4.73 13.15 -12.64
CA ILE A 239 3.38 13.49 -12.18
C ILE A 239 3.46 14.32 -10.89
N PRO A 240 2.68 15.43 -10.76
CA PRO A 240 2.57 16.16 -9.51
C PRO A 240 2.19 15.23 -8.35
N THR A 241 2.98 15.25 -7.26
CA THR A 241 2.82 14.31 -6.17
C THR A 241 2.87 15.00 -4.81
N ILE A 242 1.93 14.69 -3.94
CA ILE A 242 1.94 15.08 -2.52
C ILE A 242 2.14 13.82 -1.68
N LEU A 243 3.20 13.85 -0.88
CA LEU A 243 3.51 12.82 0.13
C LEU A 243 3.01 13.32 1.48
N ILE A 244 2.08 12.61 2.08
CA ILE A 244 1.56 12.92 3.41
C ILE A 244 2.28 12.05 4.44
N SER A 245 2.80 12.68 5.49
CA SER A 245 3.38 12.00 6.64
C SER A 245 2.62 12.36 7.93
N CYS A 246 2.47 11.38 8.80
CA CYS A 246 2.03 11.59 10.17
C CYS A 246 3.25 11.72 11.09
N GLY A 247 3.32 12.78 11.89
CA GLY A 247 4.48 13.04 12.76
C GLY A 247 4.73 11.97 13.83
N ASN A 248 3.73 11.15 14.16
CA ASN A 248 3.82 10.02 15.10
C ASN A 248 3.43 8.70 14.42
N ASP A 249 3.82 8.50 13.17
CA ASP A 249 3.55 7.25 12.47
C ASP A 249 4.33 6.09 13.12
N GLU A 250 3.60 5.12 13.70
CA GLU A 250 4.19 3.97 14.39
C GLU A 250 4.51 2.79 13.46
N ILE A 251 4.14 2.90 12.18
CA ILE A 251 4.31 1.84 11.18
C ILE A 251 5.45 2.17 10.23
N ILE A 252 5.46 3.39 9.69
CA ILE A 252 6.49 3.78 8.71
C ILE A 252 7.68 4.38 9.44
N PRO A 253 8.89 3.78 9.32
CA PRO A 253 10.10 4.31 9.94
C PRO A 253 10.39 5.74 9.53
N GLU A 254 10.87 6.52 10.49
CA GLU A 254 11.28 7.91 10.27
C GLU A 254 12.32 8.00 9.13
N GLY A 255 12.17 8.99 8.28
CA GLY A 255 13.09 9.26 7.17
C GLY A 255 12.67 8.65 5.82
N GLN A 256 11.88 7.57 5.78
CA GLN A 256 11.51 6.94 4.51
C GLN A 256 10.78 7.90 3.56
N ILE A 257 9.96 8.80 4.06
CA ILE A 257 9.22 9.76 3.23
C ILE A 257 10.16 10.82 2.64
N GLN A 258 11.18 11.24 3.40
CA GLN A 258 12.22 12.15 2.90
C GLN A 258 13.04 11.48 1.80
N ASP A 259 13.44 10.23 2.01
CA ASP A 259 14.17 9.45 1.01
C ASP A 259 13.33 9.28 -0.27
N LEU A 260 12.05 8.97 -0.14
CA LEU A 260 11.12 8.91 -1.28
C LEU A 260 11.03 10.24 -2.01
N ARG A 261 10.85 11.38 -1.32
CA ARG A 261 10.79 12.69 -1.94
C ARG A 261 12.06 13.01 -2.74
N ASP A 262 13.22 12.67 -2.20
CA ASP A 262 14.50 12.92 -2.84
C ASP A 262 14.69 12.06 -4.10
N LEU A 263 14.19 10.83 -4.12
CA LEU A 263 14.17 9.95 -5.28
C LEU A 263 13.13 10.37 -6.34
N LEU A 264 11.93 10.75 -5.90
CA LEU A 264 10.83 11.11 -6.81
C LEU A 264 11.05 12.46 -7.50
N GLY A 265 11.83 13.36 -6.90
CA GLY A 265 12.31 14.59 -7.53
C GLY A 265 11.39 15.80 -7.35
N VAL A 266 11.57 16.81 -8.21
CA VAL A 266 11.02 18.17 -8.03
C VAL A 266 9.50 18.29 -8.08
N ASN A 267 8.81 17.30 -8.63
CA ASN A 267 7.35 17.28 -8.70
C ASN A 267 6.68 16.73 -7.43
N SER A 268 7.47 16.32 -6.42
CA SER A 268 6.98 15.77 -5.16
C SER A 268 7.20 16.71 -4.00
N ASN A 269 6.15 16.92 -3.19
CA ASN A 269 6.17 17.71 -1.98
C ASN A 269 5.80 16.83 -0.78
N ILE A 270 6.43 17.10 0.37
CA ILE A 270 6.06 16.48 1.64
C ILE A 270 5.19 17.45 2.42
N GLU A 271 4.10 16.92 2.97
CA GLU A 271 3.22 17.61 3.90
C GLU A 271 3.08 16.81 5.20
N GLU A 272 3.60 17.35 6.28
CA GLU A 272 3.59 16.70 7.59
C GLU A 272 2.36 17.12 8.39
N PHE A 273 1.71 16.12 9.01
CA PHE A 273 0.57 16.28 9.91
C PHE A 273 0.98 15.92 11.35
N ASN A 274 1.39 16.93 12.09
CA ASN A 274 1.89 16.77 13.47
C ASN A 274 0.79 16.42 14.51
N GLY A 275 -0.48 16.55 14.11
CA GLY A 275 -1.62 16.20 14.95
C GLY A 275 -2.01 14.73 14.91
N CYS A 276 -1.49 13.96 13.98
CA CYS A 276 -1.74 12.53 13.91
C CYS A 276 -1.25 11.81 15.17
N ARG A 277 -2.04 10.84 15.65
CA ARG A 277 -1.68 9.97 16.78
C ARG A 277 -1.20 8.60 16.31
N ASN A 278 -1.66 8.19 15.12
CA ASN A 278 -1.37 6.87 14.53
C ASN A 278 -1.18 6.99 13.01
N HIS A 279 -0.85 5.87 12.40
CA HIS A 279 -0.75 5.70 10.95
C HIS A 279 -2.09 5.96 10.24
N GLY A 280 -2.12 6.87 9.25
CA GLY A 280 -3.29 7.13 8.41
C GLY A 280 -4.30 8.15 8.96
N GLU A 281 -4.02 8.83 10.07
CA GLU A 281 -4.94 9.80 10.70
C GLU A 281 -4.77 11.25 10.20
N ALA A 282 -4.21 11.47 9.01
CA ALA A 282 -3.95 12.83 8.54
C ALA A 282 -5.24 13.64 8.35
N LEU A 283 -6.27 13.05 7.73
CA LEU A 283 -7.58 13.69 7.53
C LEU A 283 -8.23 14.06 8.87
N GLU A 284 -8.21 13.17 9.85
CA GLU A 284 -8.81 13.36 11.17
C GLU A 284 -8.04 14.39 12.00
N SER A 285 -6.72 14.49 11.79
CA SER A 285 -5.86 15.40 12.55
C SER A 285 -6.00 16.87 12.12
N ASP A 286 -6.17 17.13 10.82
CA ASP A 286 -6.38 18.47 10.24
C ASP A 286 -7.12 18.35 8.90
N SER A 287 -8.45 18.23 8.99
CA SER A 287 -9.30 18.03 7.81
C SER A 287 -9.28 19.20 6.83
N ASP A 288 -9.12 20.44 7.31
CA ASP A 288 -9.10 21.62 6.44
C ASP A 288 -7.81 21.68 5.63
N LYS A 289 -6.66 21.41 6.25
CA LYS A 289 -5.37 21.28 5.58
C LYS A 289 -5.42 20.14 4.55
N TYR A 290 -5.93 18.98 4.94
CA TYR A 290 -6.01 17.80 4.08
C TYR A 290 -6.84 18.07 2.82
N ARG A 291 -8.04 18.63 2.97
CA ARG A 291 -8.93 19.03 1.86
C ARG A 291 -8.29 20.07 0.96
N SER A 292 -7.64 21.07 1.55
CA SER A 292 -6.94 22.13 0.80
C SER A 292 -5.82 21.57 -0.07
N LEU A 293 -5.00 20.65 0.47
CA LEU A 293 -3.94 19.98 -0.27
C LEU A 293 -4.50 19.12 -1.40
N PHE A 294 -5.54 18.32 -1.09
CA PHE A 294 -6.20 17.47 -2.07
C PHE A 294 -6.77 18.29 -3.23
N SER A 295 -7.54 19.34 -2.92
CA SER A 295 -8.10 20.24 -3.95
C SER A 295 -7.03 21.01 -4.72
N SER A 296 -5.91 21.38 -4.08
CA SER A 296 -4.81 22.07 -4.77
C SER A 296 -4.10 21.17 -5.78
N LEU A 297 -4.01 19.86 -5.49
CA LEU A 297 -3.37 18.90 -6.38
C LEU A 297 -4.26 18.54 -7.57
N PHE A 298 -5.53 18.28 -7.32
CA PHE A 298 -6.42 17.78 -8.37
C PHE A 298 -7.25 18.89 -9.05
N GLY A 299 -7.32 20.09 -8.48
CA GLY A 299 -8.09 21.20 -9.01
C GLY A 299 -9.59 21.01 -8.78
N SER A 300 -10.23 21.82 -7.99
CA SER A 300 -11.70 21.85 -7.79
C SER A 300 -12.31 23.04 -8.50
#